data_dbf0ebb55ae18848bdaa4c589ff6ee78
#
_entry.id   dbf0ebb55ae18848bdaa4c589ff6ee78
#
_cell.length_a   1.000
_cell.length_b   1.000
_cell.length_c   1.000
_cell.angle_alpha   90.00
_cell.angle_beta   90.00
_cell.angle_gamma   90.00
#
_symmetry.space_group_name_H-M   'P 1'
#
loop_
_entity.id
_entity.type
_entity.pdbx_description
1 polymer ?
#
loop_
_entity_poly.entity_id
_entity_poly.type
_entity_poly.pdbx_seq_one_letter_code
_entity_poly.pdbx_strand_id
1 'polypeptide(L)'
;TFNLWKDICTKETKFKDIVSLVLYVKNGDLSAKDIEKLYILMKDINTPTIRATINQNLVIPLVHKSAIPYIYKYLSEAIPEIVTETISIRGQIRACVGAKVCMIGVQDSQSIADAIGDELDQLAKEFPQYRKIIFKEAKNIRISGCPSSCAGVPVAPLGFIGLKKKINDKLVDCMQVYMGGILTDSIQSLAFEIPNLILPIDEIPILVKSLFRDYLEILQVYDITFSNYMYERRLEEF
;
A
#
# COMPACT_ATOMS: atom_id res chain seq x y z
N THR A 1 -1.36 18.55 9.70
CA THR A 1 -0.81 17.15 9.73
C THR A 1 -1.58 16.28 10.71
N PHE A 2 -1.80 16.70 11.97
CA PHE A 2 -2.55 15.92 12.97
C PHE A 2 -3.95 15.48 12.49
N ASN A 3 -4.77 16.40 11.95
CA ASN A 3 -6.12 16.06 11.49
C ASN A 3 -6.09 15.02 10.34
N LEU A 4 -5.20 15.20 9.37
CA LEU A 4 -5.03 14.24 8.28
C LEU A 4 -4.61 12.86 8.80
N TRP A 5 -3.60 12.80 9.68
CA TRP A 5 -3.16 11.56 10.30
C TRP A 5 -4.31 10.88 11.06
N LYS A 6 -5.02 11.64 11.89
CA LYS A 6 -6.17 11.16 12.67
C LYS A 6 -7.24 10.56 11.75
N ASP A 7 -7.63 11.26 10.68
CA ASP A 7 -8.69 10.80 9.77
C ASP A 7 -8.31 9.51 9.05
N ILE A 8 -7.01 9.31 8.77
CA ILE A 8 -6.53 8.08 8.12
C ILE A 8 -6.44 6.93 9.09
N CYS A 9 -5.84 7.13 10.27
CA CYS A 9 -5.52 6.05 11.19
C CYS A 9 -6.69 5.62 12.10
N THR A 10 -7.70 6.47 12.33
CA THR A 10 -8.83 6.11 13.20
C THR A 10 -9.94 5.41 12.42
N LYS A 11 -10.47 4.33 13.00
CA LYS A 11 -11.64 3.62 12.48
C LYS A 11 -12.71 3.60 13.56
N GLU A 12 -13.90 4.08 13.23
CA GLU A 12 -15.04 4.09 14.14
C GLU A 12 -15.40 2.65 14.56
N THR A 13 -15.87 2.54 15.77
CA THR A 13 -16.38 1.28 16.34
C THR A 13 -17.86 1.43 16.68
N LYS A 14 -18.50 0.33 17.06
CA LYS A 14 -19.89 0.37 17.57
C LYS A 14 -20.04 1.08 18.93
N PHE A 15 -18.94 1.37 19.60
CA PHE A 15 -18.96 2.03 20.90
C PHE A 15 -18.74 3.53 20.72
N LYS A 16 -19.56 4.34 21.39
CA LYS A 16 -19.39 5.79 21.42
C LYS A 16 -18.01 6.14 22.01
N ASP A 17 -17.34 7.12 21.41
CA ASP A 17 -16.03 7.65 21.84
C ASP A 17 -14.86 6.64 21.84
N ILE A 18 -15.06 5.45 21.27
CA ILE A 18 -14.03 4.43 21.11
C ILE A 18 -13.75 4.21 19.63
N VAL A 19 -12.47 4.20 19.27
CA VAL A 19 -11.99 3.91 17.90
C VAL A 19 -10.98 2.77 17.91
N SER A 20 -10.75 2.17 16.76
CA SER A 20 -9.55 1.37 16.50
C SER A 20 -8.52 2.25 15.81
N LEU A 21 -7.28 2.20 16.26
CA LEU A 21 -6.19 2.97 15.70
C LEU A 21 -5.31 2.07 14.84
N VAL A 22 -5.18 2.41 13.55
CA VAL A 22 -4.27 1.72 12.62
C VAL A 22 -2.94 2.45 12.61
N LEU A 23 -1.86 1.74 12.92
CA LEU A 23 -0.50 2.24 12.82
C LEU A 23 0.11 1.71 11.52
N TYR A 24 0.44 2.59 10.61
CA TYR A 24 1.07 2.24 9.35
C TYR A 24 2.56 1.98 9.57
N VAL A 25 2.99 0.78 9.23
CA VAL A 25 4.36 0.32 9.45
C VAL A 25 5.04 0.16 8.09
N LYS A 26 6.10 0.93 7.88
CA LYS A 26 6.85 0.86 6.62
C LYS A 26 7.34 -0.57 6.39
N ASN A 27 6.98 -1.15 5.25
CA ASN A 27 7.33 -2.52 4.86
C ASN A 27 6.89 -3.62 5.85
N GLY A 28 6.07 -3.30 6.85
CA GLY A 28 5.72 -4.22 7.93
C GLY A 28 6.88 -4.49 8.91
N ASP A 29 7.92 -3.67 8.91
CA ASP A 29 9.14 -3.87 9.69
C ASP A 29 9.23 -2.84 10.83
N LEU A 30 9.56 -3.34 12.03
CA LEU A 30 9.76 -2.54 13.24
C LEU A 30 11.01 -3.02 13.97
N SER A 31 11.85 -2.08 14.40
CA SER A 31 12.98 -2.42 15.24
C SER A 31 12.53 -2.86 16.64
N ALA A 32 13.37 -3.61 17.34
CA ALA A 32 13.13 -3.97 18.75
C ALA A 32 12.92 -2.72 19.62
N LYS A 33 13.65 -1.63 19.34
CA LYS A 33 13.49 -0.35 20.05
C LYS A 33 12.12 0.29 19.80
N ASP A 34 11.58 0.18 18.60
CA ASP A 34 10.26 0.74 18.28
C ASP A 34 9.15 -0.10 18.93
N ILE A 35 9.34 -1.41 19.04
CA ILE A 35 8.43 -2.30 19.79
C ILE A 35 8.44 -1.93 21.28
N GLU A 36 9.60 -1.65 21.89
CA GLU A 36 9.68 -1.18 23.27
C GLU A 36 8.95 0.16 23.49
N LYS A 37 9.09 1.11 22.56
CA LYS A 37 8.38 2.39 22.61
C LYS A 37 6.85 2.19 22.47
N LEU A 38 6.42 1.31 21.56
CA LEU A 38 5.01 0.95 21.45
C LEU A 38 4.49 0.29 22.73
N TYR A 39 5.27 -0.57 23.37
CA TYR A 39 4.89 -1.16 24.65
C TYR A 39 4.69 -0.09 25.75
N ILE A 40 5.56 0.92 25.82
CA ILE A 40 5.42 2.04 26.75
C ILE A 40 4.12 2.80 26.44
N LEU A 41 3.89 3.17 25.19
CA LEU A 41 2.65 3.82 24.77
C LEU A 41 1.41 3.04 25.17
N MET A 42 1.43 1.71 24.94
CA MET A 42 0.31 0.82 25.29
C MET A 42 0.00 0.81 26.77
N LYS A 43 1.03 0.88 27.62
CA LYS A 43 0.87 1.01 29.08
C LYS A 43 0.24 2.36 29.47
N ASP A 44 0.75 3.45 28.89
CA ASP A 44 0.29 4.80 29.19
C ASP A 44 -1.20 4.99 28.87
N ILE A 45 -1.64 4.42 27.74
CA ILE A 45 -3.06 4.50 27.34
C ILE A 45 -3.93 3.36 27.91
N ASN A 46 -3.35 2.53 28.77
CA ASN A 46 -4.02 1.39 29.41
C ASN A 46 -4.74 0.47 28.40
N THR A 47 -4.09 0.17 27.28
CA THR A 47 -4.62 -0.69 26.23
C THR A 47 -3.71 -1.91 26.08
N PRO A 48 -4.13 -3.11 26.49
CA PRO A 48 -3.22 -4.26 26.59
C PRO A 48 -3.01 -5.02 25.26
N THR A 49 -3.71 -4.63 24.19
CA THR A 49 -3.76 -5.42 22.95
C THR A 49 -3.31 -4.62 21.74
N ILE A 50 -2.39 -5.19 20.98
CA ILE A 50 -2.04 -4.77 19.62
C ILE A 50 -2.17 -5.96 18.68
N ARG A 51 -2.61 -5.75 17.44
CA ARG A 51 -2.85 -6.81 16.46
C ARG A 51 -2.13 -6.49 15.16
N ALA A 52 -1.44 -7.48 14.61
CA ALA A 52 -0.94 -7.41 13.24
C ALA A 52 -2.09 -7.60 12.23
N THR A 53 -2.00 -6.94 11.10
CA THR A 53 -2.99 -7.01 10.02
C THR A 53 -2.39 -7.66 8.77
N ILE A 54 -3.26 -8.19 7.89
CA ILE A 54 -2.84 -8.70 6.58
C ILE A 54 -2.26 -7.60 5.66
N ASN A 55 -2.43 -6.33 6.05
CA ASN A 55 -1.89 -5.17 5.33
C ASN A 55 -0.51 -4.74 5.84
N GLN A 56 0.17 -5.60 6.61
CA GLN A 56 1.48 -5.33 7.20
C GLN A 56 1.49 -4.12 8.17
N ASN A 57 0.34 -3.80 8.74
CA ASN A 57 0.16 -2.73 9.71
C ASN A 57 -0.20 -3.28 11.08
N LEU A 58 -0.16 -2.43 12.10
CA LEU A 58 -0.63 -2.76 13.44
C LEU A 58 -1.95 -2.05 13.75
N VAL A 59 -2.80 -2.69 14.55
CA VAL A 59 -4.04 -2.09 15.07
C VAL A 59 -4.04 -2.13 16.58
N ILE A 60 -4.26 -0.98 17.20
CA ILE A 60 -4.59 -0.86 18.61
C ILE A 60 -6.12 -0.74 18.70
N PRO A 61 -6.82 -1.78 19.14
CA PRO A 61 -8.27 -1.72 19.29
C PRO A 61 -8.67 -0.96 20.55
N LEU A 62 -9.92 -0.50 20.57
CA LEU A 62 -10.56 0.08 21.75
C LEU A 62 -9.81 1.27 22.37
N VAL A 63 -9.35 2.18 21.55
CA VAL A 63 -8.71 3.44 21.98
C VAL A 63 -9.79 4.50 22.22
N HIS A 64 -9.78 5.17 23.37
CA HIS A 64 -10.66 6.29 23.63
C HIS A 64 -10.25 7.52 22.81
N LYS A 65 -11.20 8.20 22.18
CA LYS A 65 -10.93 9.35 21.28
C LYS A 65 -10.12 10.45 21.95
N SER A 66 -10.28 10.65 23.27
CA SER A 66 -9.50 11.64 24.02
C SER A 66 -8.00 11.33 24.12
N ALA A 67 -7.59 10.07 23.94
CA ALA A 67 -6.18 9.69 23.96
C ALA A 67 -5.46 9.97 22.62
N ILE A 68 -6.20 10.19 21.52
CA ILE A 68 -5.63 10.36 20.19
C ILE A 68 -4.59 11.51 20.10
N PRO A 69 -4.81 12.71 20.67
CA PRO A 69 -3.82 13.76 20.63
C PRO A 69 -2.50 13.40 21.36
N TYR A 70 -2.61 12.69 22.48
CA TYR A 70 -1.45 12.18 23.22
C TYR A 70 -0.69 11.14 22.39
N ILE A 71 -1.41 10.17 21.81
CA ILE A 71 -0.81 9.11 20.97
C ILE A 71 -0.07 9.73 19.78
N TYR A 72 -0.70 10.69 19.08
CA TYR A 72 -0.06 11.39 17.97
C TYR A 72 1.23 12.09 18.39
N LYS A 73 1.20 12.84 19.49
CA LYS A 73 2.38 13.52 20.04
C LYS A 73 3.49 12.52 20.36
N TYR A 74 3.14 11.47 21.11
CA TYR A 74 4.10 10.43 21.48
C TYR A 74 4.74 9.76 20.26
N LEU A 75 3.94 9.33 19.28
CA LEU A 75 4.45 8.70 18.06
C LEU A 75 5.32 9.67 17.23
N SER A 76 4.93 10.94 17.14
CA SER A 76 5.71 11.96 16.41
C SER A 76 7.11 12.18 17.01
N GLU A 77 7.25 12.02 18.32
CA GLU A 77 8.51 12.18 19.04
C GLU A 77 9.31 10.87 19.11
N ALA A 78 8.64 9.76 19.40
CA ALA A 78 9.29 8.48 19.68
C ALA A 78 9.50 7.62 18.41
N ILE A 79 8.51 7.57 17.50
CA ILE A 79 8.54 6.75 16.28
C ILE A 79 7.96 7.56 15.11
N PRO A 80 8.63 8.63 14.66
CA PRO A 80 8.10 9.55 13.65
C PRO A 80 7.80 8.87 12.31
N GLU A 81 8.47 7.77 12.01
CA GLU A 81 8.22 6.99 10.78
C GLU A 81 6.79 6.47 10.70
N ILE A 82 6.19 6.02 11.80
CA ILE A 82 4.77 5.57 11.80
C ILE A 82 3.84 6.72 11.40
N VAL A 83 4.09 7.94 11.89
CA VAL A 83 3.27 9.11 11.54
C VAL A 83 3.45 9.49 10.08
N THR A 84 4.70 9.51 9.60
CA THR A 84 5.03 9.85 8.21
C THR A 84 4.45 8.82 7.25
N GLU A 85 4.61 7.53 7.54
CA GLU A 85 4.11 6.45 6.69
C GLU A 85 2.58 6.46 6.59
N THR A 86 1.87 6.78 7.68
CA THR A 86 0.41 6.89 7.67
C THR A 86 -0.11 7.89 6.64
N ILE A 87 0.61 9.00 6.39
CA ILE A 87 0.19 10.07 5.49
C ILE A 87 0.91 10.05 4.13
N SER A 88 1.81 9.10 3.92
CA SER A 88 2.53 8.94 2.65
C SER A 88 1.74 8.12 1.64
N ILE A 89 1.88 8.40 0.34
CA ILE A 89 1.31 7.57 -0.72
C ILE A 89 1.99 6.20 -0.70
N ARG A 90 3.30 6.17 -0.47
CA ARG A 90 4.09 4.94 -0.34
C ARG A 90 3.53 4.00 0.75
N GLY A 91 3.13 4.53 1.89
CA GLY A 91 2.58 3.76 3.02
C GLY A 91 1.27 3.04 2.70
N GLN A 92 0.62 3.39 1.60
CA GLN A 92 -0.58 2.68 1.15
C GLN A 92 -0.24 1.46 0.27
N ILE A 93 0.93 1.44 -0.40
CA ILE A 93 1.35 0.36 -1.29
C ILE A 93 1.81 -0.84 -0.48
N ARG A 94 1.34 -2.03 -0.84
CA ARG A 94 1.75 -3.27 -0.18
C ARG A 94 2.82 -3.99 -0.98
N ALA A 95 3.96 -4.27 -0.33
CA ALA A 95 5.02 -5.09 -0.88
C ALA A 95 5.39 -6.22 0.09
N CYS A 96 5.74 -7.40 -0.41
CA CYS A 96 6.31 -8.43 0.44
C CYS A 96 7.74 -8.05 0.86
N VAL A 97 8.37 -8.82 1.74
CA VAL A 97 9.75 -8.54 2.20
C VAL A 97 10.80 -8.58 1.09
N GLY A 98 10.51 -9.27 -0.03
CA GLY A 98 11.38 -9.32 -1.20
C GLY A 98 12.73 -9.99 -0.99
N ALA A 99 13.57 -9.92 -2.01
CA ALA A 99 14.88 -10.59 -2.06
C ALA A 99 15.89 -10.06 -1.03
N LYS A 100 15.67 -8.91 -0.43
CA LYS A 100 16.54 -8.42 0.65
C LYS A 100 16.54 -9.31 1.90
N VAL A 101 15.40 -9.96 2.17
CA VAL A 101 15.20 -10.75 3.39
C VAL A 101 14.78 -12.18 3.07
N CYS A 102 13.99 -12.38 2.04
CA CYS A 102 13.41 -13.67 1.68
C CYS A 102 14.39 -14.49 0.83
N MET A 103 14.75 -15.69 1.31
CA MET A 103 15.68 -16.59 0.61
C MET A 103 15.16 -17.09 -0.75
N ILE A 104 13.83 -17.12 -0.94
CA ILE A 104 13.17 -17.50 -2.21
C ILE A 104 12.73 -16.30 -3.04
N GLY A 105 12.99 -15.08 -2.54
CA GLY A 105 12.68 -13.84 -3.25
C GLY A 105 13.52 -13.69 -4.51
N VAL A 106 12.88 -13.31 -5.60
CA VAL A 106 13.55 -13.05 -6.89
C VAL A 106 13.85 -11.57 -7.05
N GLN A 107 12.90 -10.71 -6.63
CA GLN A 107 13.00 -9.26 -6.76
C GLN A 107 12.90 -8.56 -5.40
N ASP A 108 13.52 -7.38 -5.31
CA ASP A 108 13.38 -6.45 -4.19
C ASP A 108 12.08 -5.67 -4.30
N SER A 109 10.98 -6.29 -3.88
CA SER A 109 9.64 -5.71 -3.96
C SER A 109 9.48 -4.41 -3.17
N GLN A 110 10.25 -4.21 -2.10
CA GLN A 110 10.18 -3.00 -1.27
C GLN A 110 10.77 -1.79 -1.99
N SER A 111 11.94 -1.95 -2.64
CA SER A 111 12.54 -0.87 -3.45
C SER A 111 11.67 -0.50 -4.66
N ILE A 112 11.00 -1.48 -5.28
CA ILE A 112 10.03 -1.22 -6.36
C ILE A 112 8.84 -0.41 -5.83
N ALA A 113 8.32 -0.75 -4.64
CA ALA A 113 7.24 -0.01 -4.02
C ALA A 113 7.65 1.42 -3.64
N ASP A 114 8.90 1.63 -3.19
CA ASP A 114 9.44 2.97 -2.91
C ASP A 114 9.47 3.81 -4.21
N ALA A 115 9.99 3.26 -5.30
CA ALA A 115 10.03 3.94 -6.60
C ALA A 115 8.63 4.27 -7.16
N ILE A 116 7.65 3.36 -7.00
CA ILE A 116 6.25 3.64 -7.34
C ILE A 116 5.69 4.78 -6.48
N GLY A 117 5.97 4.77 -5.18
CA GLY A 117 5.55 5.83 -4.27
C GLY A 117 6.08 7.20 -4.70
N ASP A 118 7.35 7.28 -5.08
CA ASP A 118 7.99 8.49 -5.56
C ASP A 118 7.32 9.04 -6.84
N GLU A 119 7.02 8.16 -7.82
CA GLU A 119 6.33 8.55 -9.05
C GLU A 119 4.89 9.02 -8.79
N LEU A 120 4.16 8.36 -7.87
CA LEU A 120 2.82 8.79 -7.48
C LEU A 120 2.83 10.10 -6.67
N ASP A 121 3.86 10.34 -5.86
CA ASP A 121 4.03 11.63 -5.17
C ASP A 121 4.36 12.77 -6.17
N GLN A 122 5.10 12.49 -7.26
CA GLN A 122 5.29 13.44 -8.35
C GLN A 122 3.95 13.72 -9.06
N LEU A 123 3.19 12.68 -9.41
CA LEU A 123 1.87 12.83 -10.02
C LEU A 123 0.92 13.64 -9.12
N ALA A 124 0.97 13.44 -7.80
CA ALA A 124 0.18 14.21 -6.85
C ALA A 124 0.61 15.68 -6.72
N LYS A 125 1.84 16.02 -7.08
CA LYS A 125 2.31 17.43 -7.21
C LYS A 125 1.89 18.03 -8.54
N GLU A 126 1.87 17.24 -9.63
CA GLU A 126 1.36 17.66 -10.95
C GLU A 126 -0.15 17.94 -10.89
N PHE A 127 -0.90 17.16 -10.11
CA PHE A 127 -2.37 17.23 -9.97
C PHE A 127 -2.80 17.33 -8.48
N PRO A 128 -2.55 18.48 -7.81
CA PRO A 128 -2.78 18.63 -6.36
C PRO A 128 -4.23 18.36 -5.93
N GLN A 129 -5.21 18.67 -6.79
CA GLN A 129 -6.63 18.43 -6.56
C GLN A 129 -6.97 16.94 -6.41
N TYR A 130 -6.20 16.06 -7.03
CA TYR A 130 -6.39 14.60 -6.99
C TYR A 130 -5.50 13.88 -5.97
N ARG A 131 -4.66 14.59 -5.21
CA ARG A 131 -3.77 13.98 -4.21
C ARG A 131 -4.49 13.00 -3.27
N LYS A 132 -5.70 13.35 -2.81
CA LYS A 132 -6.49 12.48 -1.91
C LYS A 132 -6.93 11.19 -2.60
N ILE A 133 -7.25 11.26 -3.90
CA ILE A 133 -7.66 10.11 -4.70
C ILE A 133 -6.45 9.21 -4.93
N ILE A 134 -5.32 9.76 -5.37
CA ILE A 134 -4.07 9.00 -5.56
C ILE A 134 -3.68 8.29 -4.27
N PHE A 135 -3.68 9.00 -3.15
CA PHE A 135 -3.40 8.43 -1.82
C PHE A 135 -4.35 7.28 -1.50
N LYS A 136 -5.66 7.48 -1.66
CA LYS A 136 -6.67 6.47 -1.34
C LYS A 136 -6.54 5.22 -2.21
N GLU A 137 -6.25 5.40 -3.49
CA GLU A 137 -6.23 4.29 -4.46
C GLU A 137 -4.88 3.57 -4.53
N ALA A 138 -3.78 4.14 -4.02
CA ALA A 138 -2.48 3.49 -3.94
C ALA A 138 -2.51 2.16 -3.13
N LYS A 139 -3.46 1.99 -2.20
CA LYS A 139 -3.69 0.73 -1.46
C LYS A 139 -4.06 -0.46 -2.36
N ASN A 140 -4.48 -0.19 -3.59
CA ASN A 140 -4.86 -1.19 -4.59
C ASN A 140 -3.65 -1.80 -5.31
N ILE A 141 -2.45 -1.29 -5.04
CA ILE A 141 -1.19 -1.79 -5.60
C ILE A 141 -0.58 -2.82 -4.67
N ARG A 142 -0.23 -4.01 -5.22
CA ARG A 142 0.43 -5.09 -4.48
C ARG A 142 1.61 -5.65 -5.26
N ILE A 143 2.74 -5.83 -4.57
CA ILE A 143 4.00 -6.22 -5.18
C ILE A 143 4.57 -7.44 -4.45
N SER A 144 4.75 -8.52 -5.18
CA SER A 144 5.40 -9.74 -4.68
C SER A 144 6.69 -9.99 -5.41
N GLY A 145 7.77 -10.21 -4.67
CA GLY A 145 9.10 -10.42 -5.23
C GLY A 145 9.28 -11.77 -5.94
N CYS A 146 8.31 -12.66 -5.92
CA CYS A 146 8.34 -13.98 -6.58
C CYS A 146 6.92 -14.55 -6.74
N PRO A 147 6.76 -15.69 -7.46
CA PRO A 147 5.47 -16.34 -7.69
C PRO A 147 4.71 -16.80 -6.45
N SER A 148 5.35 -16.88 -5.27
CA SER A 148 4.66 -17.19 -4.00
C SER A 148 3.60 -16.16 -3.61
N SER A 149 3.62 -14.98 -4.22
CA SER A 149 2.57 -13.95 -4.13
C SER A 149 2.16 -13.54 -2.71
N CYS A 150 3.12 -13.43 -1.79
CA CYS A 150 2.87 -13.15 -0.36
C CYS A 150 2.19 -11.79 -0.10
N ALA A 151 2.26 -10.83 -1.03
CA ALA A 151 1.51 -9.57 -0.93
C ALA A 151 0.02 -9.73 -1.31
N GLY A 152 -0.40 -10.89 -1.83
CA GLY A 152 -1.78 -11.16 -2.24
C GLY A 152 -2.14 -10.52 -3.59
N VAL A 153 -1.27 -10.64 -4.57
CA VAL A 153 -1.48 -10.13 -5.94
C VAL A 153 -2.78 -10.63 -6.58
N PRO A 154 -3.21 -11.92 -6.40
CA PRO A 154 -4.43 -12.40 -7.05
C PRO A 154 -5.72 -11.66 -6.69
N VAL A 155 -5.73 -10.89 -5.60
CA VAL A 155 -6.91 -10.11 -5.20
C VAL A 155 -6.69 -8.60 -5.34
N ALA A 156 -5.60 -8.19 -6.00
CA ALA A 156 -5.26 -6.79 -6.18
C ALA A 156 -5.85 -6.23 -7.48
N PRO A 157 -6.40 -5.01 -7.48
CA PRO A 157 -6.74 -4.31 -8.70
C PRO A 157 -5.54 -4.15 -9.64
N LEU A 158 -4.36 -3.86 -9.09
CA LEU A 158 -3.09 -3.80 -9.82
C LEU A 158 -2.02 -4.55 -9.02
N GLY A 159 -1.42 -5.55 -9.62
CA GLY A 159 -0.45 -6.40 -8.97
C GLY A 159 0.78 -6.72 -9.82
N PHE A 160 1.89 -7.02 -9.13
CA PHE A 160 3.17 -7.32 -9.76
C PHE A 160 3.81 -8.55 -9.11
N ILE A 161 4.28 -9.48 -9.93
CA ILE A 161 5.00 -10.69 -9.49
C ILE A 161 6.40 -10.70 -10.10
N GLY A 162 7.42 -10.78 -9.25
CA GLY A 162 8.82 -10.79 -9.63
C GLY A 162 9.24 -12.08 -10.32
N LEU A 163 9.97 -11.91 -11.41
CA LEU A 163 10.60 -12.99 -12.17
C LEU A 163 11.89 -12.49 -12.84
N LYS A 164 12.61 -13.40 -13.48
CA LYS A 164 13.73 -13.07 -14.38
C LYS A 164 13.38 -13.53 -15.78
N LYS A 165 13.63 -12.65 -16.77
CA LYS A 165 13.38 -12.93 -18.19
C LYS A 165 14.67 -12.79 -18.99
N LYS A 166 14.88 -13.68 -19.94
CA LYS A 166 16.00 -13.56 -20.88
C LYS A 166 15.62 -12.58 -21.99
N ILE A 167 16.30 -11.44 -22.05
CA ILE A 167 16.13 -10.40 -23.07
C ILE A 167 17.50 -10.17 -23.73
N ASN A 168 17.59 -10.32 -25.05
CA ASN A 168 18.83 -10.16 -25.80
C ASN A 168 20.00 -10.96 -25.17
N ASP A 169 19.76 -12.24 -24.86
CA ASP A 169 20.70 -13.16 -24.22
C ASP A 169 21.18 -12.79 -22.81
N LYS A 170 20.64 -11.74 -22.21
CA LYS A 170 20.89 -11.35 -20.82
C LYS A 170 19.71 -11.66 -19.93
N LEU A 171 19.98 -12.10 -18.71
CA LEU A 171 18.97 -12.30 -17.70
C LEU A 171 18.64 -10.96 -17.05
N VAL A 172 17.40 -10.50 -17.22
CA VAL A 172 16.91 -9.19 -16.76
C VAL A 172 15.90 -9.40 -15.63
N ASP A 173 16.00 -8.57 -14.62
CA ASP A 173 15.04 -8.50 -13.50
C ASP A 173 13.76 -7.84 -13.99
N CYS A 174 12.64 -8.58 -13.92
CA CYS A 174 11.36 -8.20 -14.49
C CYS A 174 10.22 -8.43 -13.50
N MET A 175 9.07 -7.82 -13.79
CA MET A 175 7.79 -8.07 -13.13
C MET A 175 6.73 -8.46 -14.16
N GLN A 176 5.97 -9.51 -13.86
CA GLN A 176 4.72 -9.82 -14.55
C GLN A 176 3.61 -8.96 -13.98
N VAL A 177 2.84 -8.34 -14.85
CA VAL A 177 1.70 -7.48 -14.47
C VAL A 177 0.42 -8.29 -14.34
N TYR A 178 -0.35 -8.01 -13.30
CA TYR A 178 -1.67 -8.56 -13.01
C TYR A 178 -2.67 -7.44 -12.81
N MET A 179 -3.87 -7.55 -13.39
CA MET A 179 -4.91 -6.53 -13.30
C MET A 179 -6.29 -7.13 -13.01
N GLY A 180 -7.17 -6.33 -12.42
CA GLY A 180 -8.60 -6.60 -12.33
C GLY A 180 -9.03 -7.46 -11.15
N GLY A 181 -8.19 -7.63 -10.12
CA GLY A 181 -8.65 -8.16 -8.85
C GLY A 181 -9.61 -7.18 -8.18
N ILE A 182 -10.81 -7.65 -7.86
CA ILE A 182 -11.85 -6.85 -7.22
C ILE A 182 -12.66 -7.70 -6.26
N LEU A 183 -12.88 -7.19 -5.05
CA LEU A 183 -13.67 -7.82 -4.01
C LEU A 183 -14.68 -6.79 -3.48
N THR A 184 -15.83 -6.72 -4.12
CA THR A 184 -16.99 -5.93 -3.68
C THR A 184 -18.19 -6.84 -3.46
N ASP A 185 -19.26 -6.32 -2.88
CA ASP A 185 -20.49 -7.09 -2.69
C ASP A 185 -21.15 -7.51 -4.03
N SER A 186 -20.92 -6.73 -5.10
CA SER A 186 -21.52 -6.93 -6.42
C SER A 186 -20.60 -7.62 -7.42
N ILE A 187 -19.27 -7.46 -7.30
CA ILE A 187 -18.28 -8.03 -8.21
C ILE A 187 -17.16 -8.69 -7.40
N GLN A 188 -16.89 -9.95 -7.72
CA GLN A 188 -15.76 -10.70 -7.18
C GLN A 188 -14.97 -11.29 -8.33
N SER A 189 -13.73 -10.84 -8.50
CA SER A 189 -12.82 -11.32 -9.53
C SER A 189 -11.40 -11.43 -8.99
N LEU A 190 -10.69 -12.46 -9.40
CA LEU A 190 -9.25 -12.50 -9.23
C LEU A 190 -8.56 -11.65 -10.31
N ALA A 191 -7.38 -11.16 -9.99
CA ALA A 191 -6.53 -10.50 -10.95
C ALA A 191 -6.06 -11.48 -12.03
N PHE A 192 -6.07 -11.04 -13.26
CA PHE A 192 -5.57 -11.79 -14.40
C PHE A 192 -4.13 -11.38 -14.70
N GLU A 193 -3.33 -12.37 -15.04
CA GLU A 193 -2.04 -12.13 -15.67
C GLU A 193 -2.27 -11.48 -17.04
N ILE A 194 -1.67 -10.31 -17.25
CA ILE A 194 -1.76 -9.68 -18.57
C ILE A 194 -0.75 -10.36 -19.51
N PRO A 195 -1.23 -11.03 -20.55
CA PRO A 195 -0.37 -11.77 -21.46
C PRO A 195 0.73 -10.87 -22.05
N ASN A 196 1.97 -11.39 -22.03
CA ASN A 196 3.15 -10.70 -22.56
C ASN A 196 3.56 -9.38 -21.90
N LEU A 197 2.82 -8.89 -20.88
CA LEU A 197 3.18 -7.68 -20.16
C LEU A 197 4.16 -8.02 -19.01
N ILE A 198 5.37 -8.38 -19.39
CA ILE A 198 6.51 -8.61 -18.50
C ILE A 198 7.50 -7.48 -18.75
N LEU A 199 7.65 -6.60 -17.78
CA LEU A 199 8.47 -5.41 -17.89
C LEU A 199 9.69 -5.47 -16.97
N PRO A 200 10.83 -4.86 -17.38
CA PRO A 200 11.93 -4.56 -16.48
C PRO A 200 11.47 -3.81 -15.24
N ILE A 201 12.14 -4.03 -14.09
CA ILE A 201 11.73 -3.46 -12.81
C ILE A 201 11.73 -1.92 -12.81
N ASP A 202 12.57 -1.29 -13.57
CA ASP A 202 12.70 0.17 -13.72
C ASP A 202 11.57 0.81 -14.55
N GLU A 203 10.87 0.03 -15.36
CA GLU A 203 9.70 0.48 -16.12
C GLU A 203 8.39 0.42 -15.31
N ILE A 204 8.36 -0.34 -14.22
CA ILE A 204 7.14 -0.53 -13.40
C ILE A 204 6.63 0.78 -12.78
N PRO A 205 7.47 1.65 -12.16
CA PRO A 205 6.98 2.92 -11.63
C PRO A 205 6.38 3.83 -12.71
N ILE A 206 6.96 3.81 -13.92
CA ILE A 206 6.48 4.60 -15.07
C ILE A 206 5.11 4.11 -15.53
N LEU A 207 4.94 2.78 -15.65
CA LEU A 207 3.65 2.17 -15.97
C LEU A 207 2.58 2.57 -14.96
N VAL A 208 2.88 2.45 -13.66
CA VAL A 208 1.93 2.80 -12.60
C VAL A 208 1.53 4.28 -12.67
N LYS A 209 2.50 5.17 -12.86
CA LYS A 209 2.22 6.61 -13.04
C LYS A 209 1.30 6.87 -14.23
N SER A 210 1.56 6.20 -15.37
CA SER A 210 0.72 6.30 -16.57
C SER A 210 -0.71 5.83 -16.31
N LEU A 211 -0.88 4.64 -15.72
CA LEU A 211 -2.20 4.10 -15.38
C LEU A 211 -3.00 5.00 -14.43
N PHE A 212 -2.32 5.60 -13.43
CA PHE A 212 -2.97 6.56 -12.55
C PHE A 212 -3.34 7.86 -13.27
N ARG A 213 -2.49 8.35 -14.19
CA ARG A 213 -2.80 9.54 -15.00
C ARG A 213 -4.04 9.30 -15.85
N ASP A 214 -4.09 8.20 -16.59
CA ASP A 214 -5.24 7.80 -17.41
C ASP A 214 -6.52 7.67 -16.55
N TYR A 215 -6.39 7.06 -15.36
CA TYR A 215 -7.50 6.98 -14.42
C TYR A 215 -8.02 8.35 -13.98
N LEU A 216 -7.12 9.31 -13.68
CA LEU A 216 -7.52 10.66 -13.30
C LEU A 216 -8.20 11.42 -14.45
N GLU A 217 -7.83 11.16 -15.69
CA GLU A 217 -8.50 11.72 -16.87
C GLU A 217 -9.92 11.15 -17.03
N ILE A 218 -10.08 9.84 -16.85
CA ILE A 218 -11.40 9.17 -16.90
C ILE A 218 -12.32 9.66 -15.79
N LEU A 219 -11.80 9.93 -14.58
CA LEU A 219 -12.57 10.47 -13.46
C LEU A 219 -13.19 11.84 -13.73
N GLN A 220 -12.70 12.59 -14.71
CA GLN A 220 -13.33 13.86 -15.11
C GLN A 220 -14.67 13.69 -15.82
N VAL A 221 -14.92 12.49 -16.35
CA VAL A 221 -16.10 12.18 -17.18
C VAL A 221 -17.00 11.14 -16.51
N TYR A 222 -16.41 10.18 -15.79
CA TYR A 222 -17.10 9.04 -15.20
C TYR A 222 -16.81 8.90 -13.70
N ASP A 223 -17.83 8.59 -12.92
CA ASP A 223 -17.67 8.21 -11.51
C ASP A 223 -17.33 6.72 -11.42
N ILE A 224 -16.04 6.40 -11.48
CA ILE A 224 -15.53 5.02 -11.45
C ILE A 224 -14.46 4.88 -10.39
N THR A 225 -14.42 3.76 -9.65
CA THR A 225 -13.33 3.45 -8.74
C THR A 225 -12.10 2.95 -9.50
N PHE A 226 -10.90 3.11 -8.93
CA PHE A 226 -9.68 2.56 -9.53
C PHE A 226 -9.79 1.04 -9.73
N SER A 227 -10.43 0.33 -8.81
CA SER A 227 -10.63 -1.13 -8.94
C SER A 227 -11.47 -1.48 -10.14
N ASN A 228 -12.57 -0.75 -10.40
CA ASN A 228 -13.41 -0.98 -11.59
C ASN A 228 -12.67 -0.59 -12.87
N TYR A 229 -11.95 0.53 -12.85
CA TYR A 229 -11.09 0.94 -13.97
C TYR A 229 -10.08 -0.15 -14.34
N MET A 230 -9.35 -0.70 -13.36
CA MET A 230 -8.40 -1.78 -13.61
C MET A 230 -9.07 -3.09 -14.04
N TYR A 231 -10.30 -3.35 -13.58
CA TYR A 231 -11.07 -4.51 -13.99
C TYR A 231 -11.47 -4.44 -15.47
N GLU A 232 -11.87 -3.28 -15.95
CA GLU A 232 -12.20 -3.06 -17.37
C GLU A 232 -10.95 -3.04 -18.24
N ARG A 233 -9.92 -2.34 -17.80
CA ARG A 233 -8.63 -2.18 -18.51
C ARG A 233 -7.91 -3.50 -18.78
N ARG A 234 -8.12 -4.55 -17.94
CA ARG A 234 -7.47 -5.86 -18.12
C ARG A 234 -7.79 -6.56 -19.44
N LEU A 235 -8.84 -6.14 -20.13
CA LEU A 235 -9.29 -6.71 -21.40
C LEU A 235 -8.70 -5.97 -22.62
N GLU A 236 -8.03 -4.85 -22.41
CA GLU A 236 -7.40 -4.10 -23.48
C GLU A 236 -6.07 -4.75 -23.87
N GLU A 237 -5.69 -4.60 -25.14
CA GLU A 237 -4.36 -4.98 -25.59
C GLU A 237 -3.34 -3.90 -25.18
N PHE A 238 -2.19 -4.31 -24.63
CA PHE A 238 -1.11 -3.46 -24.17
C PHE A 238 0.08 -3.55 -25.13
#